data_a50b69dbb07f97ac6d84666bd4c84a27
#
_entry.id   a50b69dbb07f97ac6d84666bd4c84a27
#
_cell.length_a   1.000
_cell.length_b   1.000
_cell.length_c   1.000
_cell.angle_alpha   90.00
_cell.angle_beta   90.00
_cell.angle_gamma   90.00
#
_symmetry.space_group_name_H-M   'P 1'
#
loop_
_entity.id
_entity.type
_entity.pdbx_description
1 polymer ?
#
loop_
_entity_poly.entity_id
_entity_poly.type
_entity_poly.pdbx_seq_one_letter_code
_entity_poly.pdbx_strand_id
1 'polypeptide(L)'
;MDRRTSIKWMLSAAAAMQSLQLHAGDAAARDVAPNQGGYGTDPDLMKEWKPGGPWPLTLGDNARKTTAALCDLIIPADGGAPAASAVGVVDFIDEWISAPYPQQRGDREVILPGLLWIEAESQKRFGKAFPALNEAQKSAIADDICSPAKAKTEFAGPAKFFARFRDLTAGGFYTTPVGMKDIGYTGNVPLKNFEGPPLEALQKAGLA
;
A
#
# COMPACT_ATOMS: atom_id res chain seq x y z
N MET A 1 34.06 -10.59 -15.33
CA MET A 1 33.13 -10.49 -16.46
C MET A 1 33.94 -10.08 -17.69
N ASP A 2 33.90 -10.82 -18.79
CA ASP A 2 34.64 -10.52 -20.01
C ASP A 2 33.97 -9.36 -20.77
N ARG A 3 34.80 -8.46 -21.36
CA ARG A 3 34.33 -7.27 -22.13
C ARG A 3 33.33 -7.66 -23.24
N ARG A 4 33.49 -8.81 -23.87
CA ARG A 4 32.57 -9.33 -24.89
C ARG A 4 31.19 -9.67 -24.34
N THR A 5 31.13 -10.17 -23.12
CA THR A 5 29.87 -10.47 -22.43
C THR A 5 29.13 -9.18 -22.05
N SER A 6 29.85 -8.17 -21.57
CA SER A 6 29.25 -6.84 -21.25
C SER A 6 28.68 -6.14 -22.49
N ILE A 7 29.38 -6.20 -23.64
CA ILE A 7 28.89 -5.65 -24.90
C ILE A 7 27.62 -6.39 -25.39
N LYS A 8 27.56 -7.73 -25.27
CA LYS A 8 26.36 -8.50 -25.61
C LYS A 8 25.16 -8.12 -24.74
N TRP A 9 25.37 -7.90 -23.44
CA TRP A 9 24.31 -7.44 -22.53
C TRP A 9 23.83 -6.03 -22.86
N MET A 10 24.74 -5.10 -23.23
CA MET A 10 24.36 -3.74 -23.66
C MET A 10 23.54 -3.75 -24.96
N LEU A 11 23.94 -4.59 -25.93
CA LEU A 11 23.21 -4.71 -27.19
C LEU A 11 21.83 -5.37 -27.01
N SER A 12 21.70 -6.36 -26.13
CA SER A 12 20.41 -6.97 -25.81
C SER A 12 19.50 -6.03 -25.03
N ALA A 13 20.04 -5.21 -24.13
CA ALA A 13 19.28 -4.19 -23.42
C ALA A 13 18.80 -3.07 -24.35
N ALA A 14 19.62 -2.66 -25.31
CA ALA A 14 19.23 -1.67 -26.31
C ALA A 14 18.13 -2.19 -27.25
N ALA A 15 18.21 -3.47 -27.67
CA ALA A 15 17.16 -4.10 -28.46
C ALA A 15 15.85 -4.26 -27.68
N ALA A 16 15.92 -4.58 -26.38
CA ALA A 16 14.76 -4.65 -25.51
C ALA A 16 14.10 -3.27 -25.29
N MET A 17 14.90 -2.20 -25.17
CA MET A 17 14.36 -0.83 -25.10
C MET A 17 13.69 -0.38 -26.39
N GLN A 18 14.22 -0.75 -27.56
CA GLN A 18 13.55 -0.45 -28.82
C GLN A 18 12.22 -1.18 -28.98
N SER A 19 12.13 -2.45 -28.54
CA SER A 19 10.85 -3.18 -28.55
C SER A 19 9.84 -2.60 -27.56
N LEU A 20 10.28 -2.10 -26.41
CA LEU A 20 9.43 -1.37 -25.45
C LEU A 20 8.92 -0.04 -26.02
N GLN A 21 9.75 0.69 -26.76
CA GLN A 21 9.34 1.94 -27.43
C GLN A 21 8.34 1.70 -28.55
N LEU A 22 8.47 0.61 -29.31
CA LEU A 22 7.49 0.22 -30.34
C LEU A 22 6.13 -0.14 -29.74
N HIS A 23 6.11 -0.78 -28.55
CA HIS A 23 4.87 -1.10 -27.84
C HIS A 23 4.29 0.12 -27.11
N ALA A 24 5.12 1.07 -26.68
CA ALA A 24 4.66 2.33 -26.10
C ALA A 24 4.01 3.26 -27.15
N GLY A 25 4.47 3.20 -28.39
CA GLY A 25 3.85 3.93 -29.52
C GLY A 25 2.43 3.45 -29.82
N ASP A 26 2.19 2.15 -29.80
CA ASP A 26 0.85 1.56 -29.97
C ASP A 26 -0.07 1.79 -28.77
N ALA A 27 0.48 1.93 -27.57
CA ALA A 27 -0.29 2.27 -26.37
C ALA A 27 -0.71 3.75 -26.34
N ALA A 28 0.08 4.63 -26.96
CA ALA A 28 -0.24 6.07 -27.05
C ALA A 28 -1.33 6.40 -28.08
N ALA A 29 -1.62 5.48 -29.00
CA ALA A 29 -2.64 5.64 -30.03
C ALA A 29 -4.03 5.11 -29.63
N ARG A 30 -4.21 4.63 -28.40
CA ARG A 30 -5.56 4.37 -27.89
C ARG A 30 -6.16 5.71 -27.50
N ASP A 31 -7.20 6.13 -28.21
CA ASP A 31 -8.11 7.21 -27.81
C ASP A 31 -8.56 6.96 -26.35
N VAL A 32 -7.77 7.45 -25.41
CA VAL A 32 -8.24 7.62 -24.04
C VAL A 32 -9.21 8.76 -24.14
N ALA A 33 -10.51 8.45 -24.08
CA ALA A 33 -11.55 9.44 -23.95
C ALA A 33 -11.09 10.49 -22.93
N PRO A 34 -11.20 11.80 -23.22
CA PRO A 34 -10.73 12.84 -22.33
C PRO A 34 -11.32 12.58 -20.96
N ASN A 35 -10.45 12.31 -20.00
CA ASN A 35 -10.82 11.95 -18.64
C ASN A 35 -11.51 13.16 -18.03
N GLN A 36 -12.84 13.12 -17.95
CA GLN A 36 -13.62 14.20 -17.35
C GLN A 36 -13.30 14.22 -15.83
N GLY A 37 -12.32 15.04 -15.45
CA GLY A 37 -11.82 15.14 -14.10
C GLY A 37 -10.73 14.12 -13.75
N GLY A 38 -9.87 13.78 -14.70
CA GLY A 38 -8.90 12.72 -14.53
C GLY A 38 -7.63 13.13 -13.83
N TYR A 39 -7.21 12.23 -12.98
CA TYR A 39 -5.89 12.16 -12.41
C TYR A 39 -4.81 12.22 -13.50
N GLY A 40 -3.76 13.00 -13.25
CA GLY A 40 -2.57 13.10 -14.12
C GLY A 40 -2.63 14.17 -15.19
N THR A 41 -3.71 14.92 -15.30
CA THR A 41 -3.85 16.07 -16.21
C THR A 41 -3.87 17.42 -15.49
N ASP A 42 -3.80 17.42 -14.16
CA ASP A 42 -3.75 18.66 -13.39
C ASP A 42 -2.33 19.27 -13.49
N PRO A 43 -2.14 20.41 -14.15
CA PRO A 43 -0.85 21.08 -14.27
C PRO A 43 -0.43 21.80 -12.98
N ASP A 44 -1.35 21.94 -12.02
CA ASP A 44 -1.11 22.63 -10.76
C ASP A 44 -0.55 21.66 -9.70
N LEU A 45 0.76 21.47 -9.72
CA LEU A 45 1.47 20.65 -8.73
C LEU A 45 1.49 21.23 -7.31
N MET A 46 1.03 22.46 -7.13
CA MET A 46 0.93 23.14 -5.82
C MET A 46 -0.47 23.04 -5.23
N LYS A 47 -1.40 22.43 -5.95
CA LYS A 47 -2.77 22.24 -5.46
C LYS A 47 -2.77 21.34 -4.22
N GLU A 48 -3.34 21.87 -3.14
CA GLU A 48 -3.52 21.10 -1.92
C GLU A 48 -4.52 19.95 -2.15
N TRP A 49 -4.06 18.73 -1.93
CA TRP A 49 -4.93 17.56 -2.00
C TRP A 49 -5.91 17.53 -0.81
N LYS A 50 -7.17 17.17 -1.10
CA LYS A 50 -8.20 16.96 -0.08
C LYS A 50 -8.93 15.64 -0.36
N PRO A 51 -9.20 14.82 0.68
CA PRO A 51 -9.99 13.60 0.53
C PRO A 51 -11.33 13.86 -0.15
N GLY A 52 -11.69 13.02 -1.14
CA GLY A 52 -12.94 13.18 -1.90
C GLY A 52 -12.93 14.31 -2.94
N GLY A 53 -11.82 15.02 -3.11
CA GLY A 53 -11.71 16.08 -4.11
C GLY A 53 -11.79 15.59 -5.55
N PRO A 54 -11.03 14.53 -5.95
CA PRO A 54 -11.06 13.99 -7.31
C PRO A 54 -12.30 13.14 -7.61
N TRP A 55 -12.79 12.38 -6.64
CA TRP A 55 -13.95 11.46 -6.74
C TRP A 55 -14.63 11.27 -5.39
N PRO A 56 -15.93 10.86 -5.38
CA PRO A 56 -16.64 10.58 -4.13
C PRO A 56 -16.00 9.44 -3.36
N LEU A 57 -15.90 9.57 -2.04
CA LEU A 57 -15.41 8.52 -1.16
C LEU A 57 -16.42 7.38 -1.00
N THR A 58 -15.92 6.18 -0.76
CA THR A 58 -16.71 4.94 -0.73
C THR A 58 -17.09 4.52 0.68
N LEU A 59 -16.22 4.78 1.68
CA LEU A 59 -16.43 4.30 3.05
C LEU A 59 -17.41 5.22 3.80
N GLY A 60 -18.51 4.64 4.28
CA GLY A 60 -19.38 5.30 5.26
C GLY A 60 -18.77 5.24 6.67
N ASP A 61 -19.37 5.99 7.61
CA ASP A 61 -18.84 6.20 8.98
C ASP A 61 -18.46 4.93 9.73
N ASN A 62 -19.28 3.88 9.65
CA ASN A 62 -18.98 2.61 10.33
C ASN A 62 -17.81 1.88 9.68
N ALA A 63 -17.74 1.83 8.36
CA ALA A 63 -16.63 1.23 7.63
C ALA A 63 -15.32 1.99 7.91
N ARG A 64 -15.35 3.32 8.01
CA ARG A 64 -14.19 4.15 8.39
C ARG A 64 -13.71 3.84 9.81
N LYS A 65 -14.62 3.65 10.78
CA LYS A 65 -14.26 3.23 12.15
C LYS A 65 -13.59 1.86 12.17
N THR A 66 -14.12 0.90 11.41
CA THR A 66 -13.53 -0.45 11.28
C THR A 66 -12.17 -0.39 10.60
N THR A 67 -12.04 0.40 9.53
CA THR A 67 -10.77 0.68 8.84
C THR A 67 -9.74 1.27 9.81
N ALA A 68 -10.11 2.27 10.61
CA ALA A 68 -9.22 2.88 11.60
C ALA A 68 -8.73 1.86 12.63
N ALA A 69 -9.66 1.09 13.22
CA ALA A 69 -9.31 0.07 14.21
C ALA A 69 -8.41 -1.03 13.65
N LEU A 70 -8.58 -1.39 12.38
CA LEU A 70 -7.75 -2.39 11.71
C LEU A 70 -6.38 -1.81 11.31
N CYS A 71 -6.31 -0.55 10.88
CA CYS A 71 -5.06 0.17 10.65
C CYS A 71 -4.20 0.22 11.93
N ASP A 72 -4.81 0.55 13.07
CA ASP A 72 -4.12 0.67 14.35
C ASP A 72 -3.69 -0.69 14.92
N LEU A 73 -4.41 -1.76 14.59
CA LEU A 73 -3.97 -3.12 14.91
C LEU A 73 -2.71 -3.52 14.11
N ILE A 74 -2.60 -3.06 12.86
CA ILE A 74 -1.48 -3.39 11.96
C ILE A 74 -0.25 -2.53 12.28
N ILE A 75 -0.45 -1.23 12.49
CA ILE A 75 0.60 -0.27 12.85
C ILE A 75 0.10 0.54 14.06
N PRO A 76 0.30 0.00 15.27
CA PRO A 76 -0.06 0.68 16.50
C PRO A 76 0.87 1.86 16.79
N ALA A 77 0.51 2.72 17.73
CA ALA A 77 1.42 3.73 18.24
C ALA A 77 2.60 3.08 18.95
N ASP A 78 3.83 3.47 18.61
CA ASP A 78 5.06 2.94 19.20
C ASP A 78 6.19 4.00 19.17
N GLY A 79 7.06 3.93 20.19
CA GLY A 79 8.33 4.69 20.23
C GLY A 79 8.23 6.22 20.01
N GLY A 80 7.05 6.79 20.13
CA GLY A 80 6.77 8.20 19.85
C GLY A 80 6.17 8.44 18.44
N ALA A 81 6.02 7.40 17.63
CA ALA A 81 5.21 7.44 16.41
C ALA A 81 3.73 7.20 16.73
N PRO A 82 2.79 7.97 16.19
CA PRO A 82 1.36 7.75 16.35
C PRO A 82 0.90 6.51 15.58
N ALA A 83 -0.28 5.96 15.96
CA ALA A 83 -0.91 4.88 15.22
C ALA A 83 -1.30 5.30 13.78
N ALA A 84 -1.48 4.33 12.90
CA ALA A 84 -1.74 4.57 11.48
C ALA A 84 -2.99 5.42 11.22
N SER A 85 -4.07 5.23 11.98
CA SER A 85 -5.29 6.03 11.82
C SER A 85 -5.10 7.51 12.11
N ALA A 86 -4.13 7.86 12.98
CA ALA A 86 -3.88 9.25 13.40
C ALA A 86 -3.10 10.07 12.36
N VAL A 87 -2.56 9.45 11.30
CA VAL A 87 -1.74 10.14 10.28
C VAL A 87 -2.37 10.11 8.88
N GLY A 88 -3.69 9.94 8.79
CA GLY A 88 -4.44 10.03 7.54
C GLY A 88 -4.49 8.73 6.72
N VAL A 89 -4.05 7.59 7.26
CA VAL A 89 -4.06 6.31 6.52
C VAL A 89 -5.49 5.87 6.16
N VAL A 90 -6.47 6.18 7.00
CA VAL A 90 -7.89 5.89 6.69
C VAL A 90 -8.35 6.65 5.46
N ASP A 91 -8.00 7.93 5.34
CA ASP A 91 -8.31 8.77 4.18
C ASP A 91 -7.60 8.26 2.93
N PHE A 92 -6.33 7.87 3.06
CA PHE A 92 -5.58 7.26 1.97
C PHE A 92 -6.24 5.97 1.44
N ILE A 93 -6.65 5.06 2.33
CA ILE A 93 -7.31 3.81 1.93
C ILE A 93 -8.65 4.09 1.25
N ASP A 94 -9.47 4.98 1.82
CA ASP A 94 -10.76 5.35 1.26
C ASP A 94 -10.60 5.98 -0.12
N GLU A 95 -9.68 6.93 -0.26
CA GLU A 95 -9.34 7.56 -1.54
C GLU A 95 -8.85 6.52 -2.57
N TRP A 96 -7.95 5.62 -2.15
CA TRP A 96 -7.43 4.57 -3.01
C TRP A 96 -8.54 3.69 -3.57
N ILE A 97 -9.38 3.11 -2.71
CA ILE A 97 -10.45 2.21 -3.16
C ILE A 97 -11.60 2.93 -3.87
N SER A 98 -11.68 4.26 -3.76
CA SER A 98 -12.69 5.09 -4.44
C SER A 98 -12.28 5.46 -5.85
N ALA A 99 -10.99 5.41 -6.15
CA ALA A 99 -10.45 5.78 -7.45
C ALA A 99 -11.00 4.91 -8.60
N PRO A 100 -11.25 5.50 -9.79
CA PRO A 100 -11.91 4.81 -10.90
C PRO A 100 -10.99 3.94 -11.77
N TYR A 101 -9.75 3.69 -11.31
CA TYR A 101 -8.76 2.95 -12.10
C TYR A 101 -8.89 1.43 -11.90
N PRO A 102 -8.42 0.61 -12.88
CA PRO A 102 -8.59 -0.84 -12.82
C PRO A 102 -8.03 -1.50 -11.56
N GLN A 103 -6.83 -1.11 -11.14
CA GLN A 103 -6.19 -1.65 -9.93
C GLN A 103 -6.99 -1.30 -8.68
N GLN A 104 -7.36 -0.03 -8.51
CA GLN A 104 -8.10 0.46 -7.37
C GLN A 104 -9.50 -0.14 -7.28
N ARG A 105 -10.16 -0.36 -8.43
CA ARG A 105 -11.43 -1.09 -8.49
C ARG A 105 -11.27 -2.55 -8.07
N GLY A 106 -10.21 -3.22 -8.51
CA GLY A 106 -9.89 -4.58 -8.07
C GLY A 106 -9.64 -4.65 -6.56
N ASP A 107 -8.90 -3.69 -6.01
CA ASP A 107 -8.69 -3.60 -4.57
C ASP A 107 -10.01 -3.32 -3.81
N ARG A 108 -10.89 -2.48 -4.33
CA ARG A 108 -12.23 -2.24 -3.75
C ARG A 108 -13.04 -3.53 -3.61
N GLU A 109 -13.00 -4.39 -4.64
CA GLU A 109 -13.69 -5.69 -4.62
C GLU A 109 -13.15 -6.65 -3.56
N VAL A 110 -11.94 -6.45 -3.09
CA VAL A 110 -11.32 -7.21 -1.99
C VAL A 110 -11.56 -6.54 -0.64
N ILE A 111 -11.39 -5.23 -0.55
CA ILE A 111 -11.41 -4.49 0.71
C ILE A 111 -12.84 -4.39 1.28
N LEU A 112 -13.84 -4.03 0.49
CA LEU A 112 -15.19 -3.85 1.01
C LEU A 112 -15.80 -5.14 1.58
N PRO A 113 -15.78 -6.29 0.87
CA PRO A 113 -16.25 -7.55 1.47
C PRO A 113 -15.43 -7.97 2.69
N GLY A 114 -14.12 -7.67 2.71
CA GLY A 114 -13.26 -7.98 3.83
C GLY A 114 -13.63 -7.18 5.09
N LEU A 115 -13.92 -5.89 4.97
CA LEU A 115 -14.41 -5.07 6.09
C LEU A 115 -15.77 -5.59 6.62
N LEU A 116 -16.68 -5.99 5.73
CA LEU A 116 -17.95 -6.61 6.12
C LEU A 116 -17.72 -7.92 6.86
N TRP A 117 -16.77 -8.74 6.39
CA TRP A 117 -16.44 -10.00 7.04
C TRP A 117 -15.86 -9.79 8.45
N ILE A 118 -14.97 -8.83 8.63
CA ILE A 118 -14.39 -8.48 9.96
C ILE A 118 -15.51 -8.13 10.95
N GLU A 119 -16.48 -7.30 10.53
CA GLU A 119 -17.61 -6.93 11.37
C GLU A 119 -18.50 -8.15 11.71
N ALA A 120 -18.81 -8.97 10.71
CA ALA A 120 -19.62 -10.17 10.91
C ALA A 120 -18.92 -11.18 11.84
N GLU A 121 -17.62 -11.40 11.68
CA GLU A 121 -16.86 -12.31 12.53
C GLU A 121 -16.70 -11.77 13.96
N SER A 122 -16.54 -10.44 14.11
CA SER A 122 -16.54 -9.75 15.39
C SER A 122 -17.87 -9.94 16.14
N GLN A 123 -18.99 -9.73 15.47
CA GLN A 123 -20.32 -9.95 16.03
C GLN A 123 -20.53 -11.43 16.41
N LYS A 124 -20.14 -12.35 15.54
CA LYS A 124 -20.27 -13.79 15.76
C LYS A 124 -19.49 -14.27 16.97
N ARG A 125 -18.23 -13.82 17.16
CA ARG A 125 -17.34 -14.27 18.25
C ARG A 125 -17.61 -13.56 19.56
N PHE A 126 -17.89 -12.26 19.52
CA PHE A 126 -17.85 -11.40 20.69
C PHE A 126 -19.10 -10.57 20.92
N GLY A 127 -20.09 -10.60 20.01
CA GLY A 127 -21.33 -9.82 20.12
C GLY A 127 -21.14 -8.31 20.07
N LYS A 128 -20.03 -7.84 19.49
CA LYS A 128 -19.67 -6.42 19.42
C LYS A 128 -19.10 -6.06 18.03
N ALA A 129 -19.24 -4.79 17.64
CA ALA A 129 -18.57 -4.26 16.47
C ALA A 129 -17.04 -4.31 16.64
N PHE A 130 -16.31 -4.53 15.57
CA PHE A 130 -14.84 -4.68 15.60
C PHE A 130 -14.11 -3.52 16.30
N PRO A 131 -14.45 -2.23 16.08
CA PRO A 131 -13.82 -1.13 16.81
C PRO A 131 -14.01 -1.15 18.32
N ALA A 132 -15.09 -1.81 18.80
CA ALA A 132 -15.41 -1.91 20.24
C ALA A 132 -14.77 -3.13 20.93
N LEU A 133 -14.03 -3.96 20.19
CA LEU A 133 -13.27 -5.07 20.75
C LEU A 133 -12.03 -4.56 21.49
N ASN A 134 -11.59 -5.32 22.52
CA ASN A 134 -10.29 -5.11 23.11
C ASN A 134 -9.17 -5.69 22.20
N GLU A 135 -7.91 -5.35 22.51
CA GLU A 135 -6.75 -5.75 21.69
C GLU A 135 -6.63 -7.28 21.54
N ALA A 136 -6.84 -8.04 22.61
CA ALA A 136 -6.77 -9.50 22.58
C ALA A 136 -7.85 -10.11 21.64
N GLN A 137 -9.06 -9.53 21.63
CA GLN A 137 -10.15 -9.97 20.76
C GLN A 137 -9.88 -9.61 19.28
N LYS A 138 -9.34 -8.42 19.01
CA LYS A 138 -8.94 -8.00 17.65
C LYS A 138 -7.81 -8.90 17.13
N SER A 139 -6.79 -9.13 17.95
CA SER A 139 -5.67 -10.02 17.62
C SER A 139 -6.14 -11.45 17.33
N ALA A 140 -7.07 -11.99 18.13
CA ALA A 140 -7.60 -13.34 17.90
C ALA A 140 -8.31 -13.51 16.54
N ILE A 141 -8.94 -12.45 16.00
CA ILE A 141 -9.49 -12.48 14.64
C ILE A 141 -8.35 -12.35 13.61
N ALA A 142 -7.42 -11.43 13.84
CA ALA A 142 -6.32 -11.18 12.92
C ALA A 142 -5.38 -12.39 12.78
N ASP A 143 -5.11 -13.12 13.86
CA ASP A 143 -4.23 -14.30 13.85
C ASP A 143 -4.72 -15.40 12.92
N ASP A 144 -6.04 -15.57 12.77
CA ASP A 144 -6.61 -16.54 11.86
C ASP A 144 -6.43 -16.17 10.37
N ILE A 145 -6.19 -14.90 10.05
CA ILE A 145 -6.15 -14.36 8.68
C ILE A 145 -4.85 -13.65 8.31
N CYS A 146 -3.91 -13.46 9.26
CA CYS A 146 -2.70 -12.68 9.03
C CYS A 146 -1.73 -13.30 8.01
N SER A 147 -1.83 -14.60 7.78
CA SER A 147 -0.96 -15.33 6.84
C SER A 147 -1.79 -16.18 5.86
N PRO A 148 -1.91 -15.77 4.60
CA PRO A 148 -2.65 -16.56 3.59
C PRO A 148 -2.16 -18.00 3.45
N ALA A 149 -0.85 -18.22 3.64
CA ALA A 149 -0.25 -19.56 3.54
C ALA A 149 -0.60 -20.48 4.73
N LYS A 150 -1.00 -19.92 5.88
CA LYS A 150 -1.32 -20.66 7.11
C LYS A 150 -2.80 -20.62 7.47
N ALA A 151 -3.57 -19.76 6.81
CA ALA A 151 -5.00 -19.63 7.07
C ALA A 151 -5.74 -20.92 6.72
N LYS A 152 -6.74 -21.26 7.54
CA LYS A 152 -7.65 -22.36 7.23
C LYS A 152 -8.39 -22.08 5.92
N THR A 153 -8.83 -23.14 5.24
CA THR A 153 -9.52 -23.02 3.95
C THR A 153 -10.73 -22.08 4.00
N GLU A 154 -11.49 -22.10 5.09
CA GLU A 154 -12.64 -21.23 5.34
C GLU A 154 -12.27 -19.74 5.46
N PHE A 155 -11.01 -19.43 5.82
CA PHE A 155 -10.48 -18.07 5.94
C PHE A 155 -9.63 -17.63 4.75
N ALA A 156 -9.57 -18.41 3.67
CA ALA A 156 -8.73 -18.08 2.52
C ALA A 156 -9.07 -16.71 1.88
N GLY A 157 -10.36 -16.38 1.77
CA GLY A 157 -10.81 -15.06 1.30
C GLY A 157 -10.44 -13.93 2.25
N PRO A 158 -10.83 -14.01 3.53
CA PRO A 158 -10.40 -13.07 4.58
C PRO A 158 -8.89 -12.87 4.68
N ALA A 159 -8.09 -13.91 4.51
CA ALA A 159 -6.64 -13.80 4.54
C ALA A 159 -6.07 -13.02 3.33
N LYS A 160 -6.66 -13.16 2.15
CA LYS A 160 -6.32 -12.32 0.98
C LYS A 160 -6.65 -10.85 1.22
N PHE A 161 -7.84 -10.61 1.79
CA PHE A 161 -8.24 -9.26 2.20
C PHE A 161 -7.23 -8.67 3.18
N PHE A 162 -6.90 -9.38 4.27
CA PHE A 162 -5.99 -8.87 5.31
C PHE A 162 -4.61 -8.56 4.73
N ALA A 163 -4.06 -9.45 3.89
CA ALA A 163 -2.78 -9.21 3.23
C ALA A 163 -2.80 -7.90 2.41
N ARG A 164 -3.85 -7.71 1.57
CA ARG A 164 -3.96 -6.48 0.77
C ARG A 164 -4.22 -5.24 1.63
N PHE A 165 -5.05 -5.36 2.65
CA PHE A 165 -5.32 -4.26 3.58
C PHE A 165 -4.05 -3.84 4.33
N ARG A 166 -3.25 -4.79 4.81
CA ARG A 166 -1.94 -4.54 5.44
C ARG A 166 -1.00 -3.79 4.50
N ASP A 167 -0.92 -4.21 3.23
CA ASP A 167 -0.07 -3.56 2.24
C ASP A 167 -0.49 -2.10 1.98
N LEU A 168 -1.80 -1.83 1.91
CA LEU A 168 -2.34 -0.46 1.81
C LEU A 168 -2.05 0.35 3.08
N THR A 169 -2.22 -0.25 4.26
CA THR A 169 -1.92 0.42 5.54
C THR A 169 -0.45 0.80 5.63
N ALA A 170 0.45 -0.11 5.30
CA ALA A 170 1.88 0.15 5.29
C ALA A 170 2.26 1.20 4.23
N GLY A 171 1.72 1.09 3.02
CA GLY A 171 1.93 2.08 1.96
C GLY A 171 1.46 3.47 2.38
N GLY A 172 0.26 3.58 2.94
CA GLY A 172 -0.29 4.84 3.44
C GLY A 172 0.55 5.43 4.59
N PHE A 173 0.96 4.61 5.57
CA PHE A 173 1.72 5.07 6.73
C PHE A 173 3.13 5.53 6.35
N TYR A 174 3.91 4.67 5.69
CA TYR A 174 5.32 4.95 5.41
C TYR A 174 5.55 5.96 4.27
N THR A 175 4.52 6.44 3.62
CA THR A 175 4.57 7.61 2.72
C THR A 175 4.24 8.93 3.42
N THR A 176 3.83 8.91 4.68
CA THR A 176 3.67 10.13 5.49
C THR A 176 5.01 10.62 6.03
N PRO A 177 5.15 11.93 6.34
CA PRO A 177 6.37 12.44 7.00
C PRO A 177 6.71 11.73 8.31
N VAL A 178 5.68 11.30 9.06
CA VAL A 178 5.83 10.55 10.30
C VAL A 178 6.39 9.16 10.05
N GLY A 179 5.80 8.40 9.12
CA GLY A 179 6.27 7.07 8.77
C GLY A 179 7.65 7.08 8.12
N MET A 180 7.95 8.07 7.27
CA MET A 180 9.31 8.26 6.74
C MET A 180 10.33 8.49 7.85
N LYS A 181 9.99 9.31 8.84
CA LYS A 181 10.86 9.55 10.01
C LYS A 181 11.04 8.28 10.84
N ASP A 182 9.99 7.51 11.04
CA ASP A 182 9.99 6.27 11.81
C ASP A 182 10.98 5.24 11.26
N ILE A 183 11.02 5.05 9.95
CA ILE A 183 11.98 4.16 9.29
C ILE A 183 13.35 4.81 9.00
N GLY A 184 13.58 6.05 9.45
CA GLY A 184 14.83 6.78 9.19
C GLY A 184 15.06 7.12 7.71
N TYR A 185 13.98 7.23 6.91
CA TYR A 185 14.12 7.58 5.50
C TYR A 185 14.56 9.04 5.33
N THR A 186 15.70 9.24 4.73
CA THR A 186 16.31 10.59 4.51
C THR A 186 16.15 11.10 3.07
N GLY A 187 15.52 10.31 2.20
CA GLY A 187 15.43 10.61 0.78
C GLY A 187 16.74 10.45 0.01
N ASN A 188 16.76 10.91 -1.23
CA ASN A 188 17.98 10.97 -2.05
C ASN A 188 18.77 12.20 -1.65
N VAL A 189 19.73 12.04 -0.75
CA VAL A 189 20.67 13.12 -0.39
C VAL A 189 21.89 13.00 -1.28
N PRO A 190 22.29 14.07 -2.02
CA PRO A 190 23.50 14.04 -2.81
C PRO A 190 24.71 13.87 -1.89
N LEU A 191 25.45 12.80 -2.09
CA LEU A 191 26.70 12.53 -1.37
C LEU A 191 27.89 13.01 -2.19
N LYS A 192 28.83 13.67 -1.54
CA LYS A 192 30.10 14.10 -2.19
C LYS A 192 30.94 12.89 -2.59
N ASN A 193 30.94 11.86 -1.75
CA ASN A 193 31.60 10.58 -1.98
C ASN A 193 30.63 9.47 -1.58
N PHE A 194 30.62 8.36 -2.33
CA PHE A 194 29.90 7.15 -1.96
C PHE A 194 30.89 6.14 -1.36
N GLU A 195 30.84 5.98 -0.05
CA GLU A 195 31.77 5.10 0.70
C GLU A 195 31.29 3.65 0.78
N GLY A 196 30.12 3.36 0.21
CA GLY A 196 29.48 2.04 0.31
C GLY A 196 28.74 1.80 1.63
N PRO A 197 28.24 0.59 1.85
CA PRO A 197 27.57 0.22 3.09
C PRO A 197 28.55 0.19 4.26
N PRO A 198 28.10 0.50 5.52
CA PRO A 198 28.90 0.34 6.71
C PRO A 198 29.42 -1.11 6.87
N LEU A 199 30.63 -1.27 7.40
CA LEU A 199 31.24 -2.58 7.61
C LEU A 199 30.34 -3.54 8.39
N GLU A 200 29.64 -3.03 9.42
CA GLU A 200 28.69 -3.80 10.20
C GLU A 200 27.54 -4.38 9.35
N ALA A 201 27.03 -3.61 8.39
CA ALA A 201 26.02 -4.09 7.47
C ALA A 201 26.54 -5.17 6.53
N LEU A 202 27.77 -5.02 6.06
CA LEU A 202 28.46 -6.03 5.22
C LEU A 202 28.69 -7.32 6.00
N GLN A 203 29.10 -7.23 7.27
CA GLN A 203 29.30 -8.38 8.14
C GLN A 203 27.99 -9.14 8.40
N LYS A 204 26.89 -8.41 8.70
CA LYS A 204 25.55 -9.01 8.86
C LYS A 204 25.04 -9.70 7.59
N ALA A 205 25.42 -9.18 6.44
CA ALA A 205 25.08 -9.76 5.13
C ALA A 205 26.03 -10.90 4.70
N GLY A 206 27.08 -11.20 5.47
CA GLY A 206 28.10 -12.17 5.09
C GLY A 206 28.98 -11.77 3.90
N LEU A 207 29.13 -10.46 3.69
CA LEU A 207 29.90 -9.88 2.56
C LEU A 207 31.25 -9.27 3.00
N ALA A 208 31.58 -9.32 4.28
CA ALA A 208 32.84 -8.90 4.87
C ALA A 208 33.18 -9.73 6.10
#